data_222464a619ae539fe623a4c9759a4518
#
_entry.id   222464a619ae539fe623a4c9759a4518
#
_cell.length_a   1.000
_cell.length_b   1.000
_cell.length_c   1.000
_cell.angle_alpha   90.00
_cell.angle_beta   90.00
_cell.angle_gamma   90.00
#
_symmetry.space_group_name_H-M   'P 1'
#
loop_
_entity.id
_entity.type
_entity.pdbx_description
1 polymer ?
#
loop_
_entity_poly.entity_id
_entity_poly.type
_entity_poly.pdbx_seq_one_letter_code
_entity_poly.pdbx_strand_id
1 'polypeptide(L)'
;MCSPGVKLGLYLPATLHDRMIASLRGRPRGALQAAYDTAFTELLDLVESGAEVVFAAVRGPKVRVTVRLSRALCERLRATLTGLNLKITDFACTALDRYLSNREGA
;
A
#
# COMPACT_ATOMS: atom_id res chain seq x y z
N MET A 1 23.27 8.75 -7.18
CA MET A 1 22.23 9.63 -6.61
C MET A 1 20.88 8.93 -6.64
N CYS A 2 20.29 8.77 -5.48
CA CYS A 2 18.98 8.18 -5.44
C CYS A 2 17.96 9.18 -6.01
N SER A 3 17.21 8.71 -7.00
CA SER A 3 16.08 9.46 -7.50
C SER A 3 15.09 9.66 -6.35
N PRO A 4 14.64 10.89 -6.07
CA PRO A 4 13.62 11.07 -5.06
C PRO A 4 12.35 10.33 -5.50
N GLY A 5 11.73 9.62 -4.57
CA GLY A 5 10.47 8.95 -4.85
C GLY A 5 9.37 9.95 -5.14
N VAL A 6 8.31 9.47 -5.75
CA VAL A 6 7.11 10.27 -5.99
C VAL A 6 6.30 10.29 -4.70
N LYS A 7 5.94 11.49 -4.24
CA LYS A 7 5.07 11.63 -3.07
C LYS A 7 3.64 11.29 -3.45
N LEU A 8 3.03 10.47 -2.63
CA LEU A 8 1.66 10.01 -2.84
C LEU A 8 0.87 10.21 -1.55
N GLY A 9 -0.21 10.97 -1.64
CA GLY A 9 -1.12 11.15 -0.51
C GLY A 9 -2.20 10.08 -0.51
N LEU A 10 -2.38 9.43 0.62
CA LEU A 10 -3.37 8.37 0.78
C LEU A 10 -4.27 8.69 1.96
N TYR A 11 -5.53 8.26 1.88
CA TYR A 11 -6.44 8.26 3.01
C TYR A 11 -6.66 6.83 3.43
N LEU A 12 -6.19 6.47 4.63
CA LEU A 12 -6.28 5.11 5.15
C LEU A 12 -7.19 5.07 6.38
N PRO A 13 -7.89 3.95 6.61
CA PRO A 13 -8.60 3.79 7.88
C PRO A 13 -7.62 3.95 9.04
N ALA A 14 -8.05 4.67 10.06
CA ALA A 14 -7.20 4.90 11.23
C ALA A 14 -6.72 3.58 11.85
N THR A 15 -7.61 2.59 11.91
CA THR A 15 -7.26 1.26 12.44
C THR A 15 -6.16 0.57 11.65
N LEU A 16 -6.22 0.67 10.32
CA LEU A 16 -5.21 0.07 9.45
C LEU A 16 -3.86 0.77 9.61
N HIS A 17 -3.88 2.10 9.67
CA HIS A 17 -2.66 2.88 9.90
C HIS A 17 -2.03 2.51 11.25
N ASP A 18 -2.84 2.39 12.31
CA ASP A 18 -2.36 2.01 13.63
C ASP A 18 -1.73 0.61 13.61
N ARG A 19 -2.32 -0.34 12.89
CA ARG A 19 -1.75 -1.68 12.72
C ARG A 19 -0.40 -1.62 12.03
N MET A 20 -0.25 -0.78 11.00
CA MET A 20 1.03 -0.60 10.31
C MET A 20 2.08 -0.06 11.25
N ILE A 21 1.77 0.97 12.01
CA ILE A 21 2.69 1.57 12.98
C ILE A 21 3.08 0.54 14.04
N ALA A 22 2.12 -0.21 14.56
CA ALA A 22 2.37 -1.23 15.59
C ALA A 22 3.29 -2.34 15.07
N SER A 23 3.11 -2.75 13.81
CA SER A 23 3.92 -3.81 13.21
C SER A 23 5.38 -3.41 13.01
N LEU A 24 5.66 -2.11 13.02
CA LEU A 24 6.99 -1.56 12.75
C LEU A 24 7.71 -1.07 14.00
N ARG A 25 7.14 -1.31 15.18
CA ARG A 25 7.79 -0.92 16.44
C ARG A 25 9.15 -1.59 16.55
N GLY A 26 10.15 -0.79 16.94
CA GLY A 26 11.52 -1.25 17.08
C GLY A 26 12.27 -1.40 15.77
N ARG A 27 11.65 -1.07 14.64
CA ARG A 27 12.30 -1.11 13.34
C ARG A 27 13.05 0.20 13.06
N PRO A 28 14.09 0.16 12.20
CA PRO A 28 14.86 1.37 11.87
C PRO A 28 14.04 2.38 11.08
N ARG A 29 14.54 3.59 10.97
CA ARG A 29 13.97 4.63 10.13
C ARG A 29 13.82 4.13 8.69
N GLY A 30 12.73 4.54 8.06
CA GLY A 30 12.44 4.13 6.69
C GLY A 30 11.71 2.80 6.58
N ALA A 31 11.52 2.08 7.70
CA ALA A 31 10.79 0.81 7.68
C ALA A 31 9.35 0.99 7.19
N LEU A 32 8.71 2.11 7.53
CA LEU A 32 7.34 2.39 7.08
C LEU A 32 7.29 2.53 5.56
N GLN A 33 8.22 3.30 4.98
CA GLN A 33 8.28 3.47 3.52
C GLN A 33 8.57 2.14 2.83
N ALA A 34 9.50 1.35 3.37
CA ALA A 34 9.81 0.03 2.83
C ALA A 34 8.61 -0.90 2.89
N ALA A 35 7.83 -0.84 3.98
CA ALA A 35 6.63 -1.66 4.14
C ALA A 35 5.57 -1.30 3.09
N TYR A 36 5.33 -0.02 2.84
CA TYR A 36 4.40 0.42 1.81
C TYR A 36 4.85 -0.03 0.42
N ASP A 37 6.13 0.14 0.12
CA ASP A 37 6.70 -0.28 -1.16
C ASP A 37 6.49 -1.78 -1.37
N THR A 38 6.82 -2.60 -0.37
CA THR A 38 6.65 -4.04 -0.42
C THR A 38 5.19 -4.43 -0.58
N ALA A 39 4.29 -3.84 0.21
CA ALA A 39 2.87 -4.15 0.15
C ALA A 39 2.28 -3.86 -1.23
N PHE A 40 2.61 -2.71 -1.79
CA PHE A 40 2.12 -2.32 -3.10
C PHE A 40 2.69 -3.21 -4.20
N THR A 41 3.98 -3.52 -4.12
CA THR A 41 4.64 -4.39 -5.11
C THR A 41 4.03 -5.79 -5.09
N GLU A 42 3.81 -6.35 -3.92
CA GLU A 42 3.22 -7.68 -3.78
C GLU A 42 1.82 -7.74 -4.40
N LEU A 43 0.99 -6.72 -4.14
CA LEU A 43 -0.36 -6.71 -4.71
C LEU A 43 -0.34 -6.47 -6.22
N LEU A 44 0.54 -5.59 -6.70
CA LEU A 44 0.69 -5.37 -8.14
C LEU A 44 1.13 -6.66 -8.85
N ASP A 45 2.07 -7.39 -8.26
CA ASP A 45 2.53 -8.67 -8.83
C ASP A 45 1.38 -9.67 -8.94
N LEU A 46 0.52 -9.74 -7.91
CA LEU A 46 -0.66 -10.61 -7.94
C LEU A 46 -1.63 -10.22 -9.05
N VAL A 47 -1.95 -8.94 -9.16
CA VAL A 47 -2.87 -8.45 -10.19
C VAL A 47 -2.30 -8.70 -11.58
N GLU A 48 -1.02 -8.42 -11.78
CA GLU A 48 -0.37 -8.60 -13.08
C GLU A 48 -0.25 -10.07 -13.46
N SER A 49 -0.22 -10.98 -12.48
CA SER A 49 -0.19 -12.43 -12.74
C SER A 49 -1.56 -12.98 -13.13
N GLY A 50 -2.60 -12.17 -13.09
CA GLY A 50 -3.97 -12.59 -13.41
C GLY A 50 -4.73 -13.19 -12.24
N ALA A 51 -4.18 -13.11 -11.03
CA ALA A 51 -4.87 -13.59 -9.84
C ALA A 51 -6.11 -12.75 -9.54
N GLU A 52 -7.17 -13.41 -9.08
CA GLU A 52 -8.36 -12.70 -8.63
C GLU A 52 -8.09 -12.06 -7.29
N VAL A 53 -8.34 -10.76 -7.21
CA VAL A 53 -8.18 -9.99 -5.98
C VAL A 53 -9.47 -9.23 -5.73
N VAL A 54 -10.00 -9.38 -4.52
CA VAL A 54 -11.19 -8.63 -4.11
C VAL A 54 -10.72 -7.35 -3.43
N PHE A 55 -11.16 -6.23 -3.97
CA PHE A 55 -10.86 -4.91 -3.41
C PHE A 55 -12.08 -4.43 -2.64
N ALA A 56 -11.92 -4.31 -1.33
CA ALA A 56 -13.02 -3.87 -0.46
C ALA A 56 -13.03 -2.35 -0.34
N ALA A 57 -14.20 -1.76 -0.44
CA ALA A 57 -14.38 -0.34 -0.14
C ALA A 57 -14.21 -0.15 1.37
N VAL A 58 -13.52 0.93 1.75
CA VAL A 58 -13.21 1.18 3.15
C VAL A 58 -14.13 2.24 3.71
N ARG A 59 -14.69 1.95 4.88
CA ARG A 59 -15.57 2.86 5.60
C ARG A 59 -14.97 3.20 6.96
N GLY A 60 -15.37 4.33 7.50
CA GLY A 60 -14.96 4.78 8.83
C GLY A 60 -13.96 5.91 8.80
N PRO A 61 -13.47 6.33 9.97
CA PRO A 61 -12.51 7.42 10.07
C PRO A 61 -11.23 7.12 9.31
N LYS A 62 -10.75 8.10 8.56
CA LYS A 62 -9.52 7.96 7.76
C LYS A 62 -8.50 9.00 8.20
N VAL A 63 -7.23 8.63 8.09
CA VAL A 63 -6.10 9.54 8.32
C VAL A 63 -5.37 9.73 7.01
N ARG A 64 -4.82 10.91 6.82
CA ARG A 64 -4.01 11.20 5.64
C ARG A 64 -2.57 10.74 5.89
N VAL A 65 -2.05 9.94 4.96
CA VAL A 65 -0.69 9.44 5.01
C VAL A 65 0.01 9.81 3.71
N THR A 66 1.21 10.36 3.82
CA THR A 66 2.04 10.63 2.65
C THR A 66 3.14 9.58 2.58
N VAL A 67 3.22 8.90 1.44
CA VAL A 67 4.24 7.88 1.20
C VAL A 67 5.05 8.26 -0.02
N ARG A 68 6.28 7.78 -0.08
CA ARG A 68 7.14 7.95 -1.25
C ARG A 68 7.35 6.59 -1.89
N LEU A 69 7.02 6.52 -3.18
CA LEU A 69 7.22 5.31 -3.97
C LEU A 69 8.16 5.62 -5.12
N SER A 70 8.88 4.63 -5.61
CA SER A 70 9.71 4.81 -6.80
C SER A 70 8.82 5.21 -7.97
N ARG A 71 9.41 5.93 -8.93
CA ARG A 71 8.66 6.34 -10.12
C ARG A 71 8.12 5.14 -10.88
N ALA A 72 8.93 4.10 -11.02
CA ALA A 72 8.51 2.87 -11.71
C ALA A 72 7.31 2.23 -11.02
N LEU A 73 7.32 2.18 -9.69
CA LEU A 73 6.19 1.63 -8.93
C LEU A 73 4.93 2.47 -9.08
N CYS A 74 5.08 3.80 -9.06
CA CYS A 74 3.95 4.71 -9.29
C CYS A 74 3.35 4.54 -10.68
N GLU A 75 4.16 4.34 -11.70
CA GLU A 75 3.67 4.11 -13.06
C GLU A 75 2.90 2.80 -13.17
N ARG A 76 3.42 1.73 -12.57
CA ARG A 76 2.72 0.44 -12.50
C ARG A 76 1.38 0.60 -11.78
N LEU A 77 1.39 1.31 -10.66
CA LEU A 77 0.19 1.54 -9.86
C LEU A 77 -0.87 2.30 -10.67
N ARG A 78 -0.48 3.39 -11.33
CA ARG A 78 -1.41 4.18 -12.15
C ARG A 78 -2.01 3.34 -13.28
N ALA A 79 -1.21 2.55 -13.97
CA ALA A 79 -1.68 1.69 -15.05
C ALA A 79 -2.70 0.68 -14.52
N THR A 80 -2.41 0.07 -13.39
CA THR A 80 -3.30 -0.91 -12.76
C THR A 80 -4.61 -0.26 -12.30
N LEU A 81 -4.55 0.89 -11.64
CA LEU A 81 -5.75 1.59 -11.18
C LEU A 81 -6.64 2.00 -12.33
N THR A 82 -6.05 2.50 -13.42
CA THR A 82 -6.80 2.88 -14.62
C THR A 82 -7.45 1.65 -15.26
N GLY A 83 -6.69 0.57 -15.41
CA GLY A 83 -7.19 -0.67 -16.02
C GLY A 83 -8.33 -1.31 -15.24
N LEU A 84 -8.29 -1.20 -13.91
CA LEU A 84 -9.34 -1.78 -13.04
C LEU A 84 -10.43 -0.78 -12.69
N ASN A 85 -10.29 0.48 -13.09
CA ASN A 85 -11.19 1.56 -12.68
C ASN A 85 -11.34 1.61 -11.16
N LEU A 86 -10.21 1.58 -10.47
CA LEU A 86 -10.14 1.42 -9.02
C LEU A 86 -9.57 2.68 -8.37
N LYS A 87 -10.09 3.01 -7.20
CA LYS A 87 -9.56 4.13 -6.40
C LYS A 87 -8.28 3.71 -5.69
N ILE A 88 -7.33 4.64 -5.60
CA ILE A 88 -6.05 4.36 -4.94
C ILE A 88 -6.23 3.99 -3.47
N THR A 89 -7.20 4.59 -2.79
CA THR A 89 -7.49 4.26 -1.39
C THR A 89 -7.88 2.79 -1.24
N ASP A 90 -8.75 2.28 -2.11
CA ASP A 90 -9.17 0.88 -2.08
C ASP A 90 -8.01 -0.06 -2.36
N PHE A 91 -7.15 0.29 -3.32
CA PHE A 91 -5.96 -0.48 -3.61
C PHE A 91 -5.01 -0.50 -2.42
N ALA A 92 -4.72 0.66 -1.85
CA ALA A 92 -3.81 0.78 -0.72
C ALA A 92 -4.29 -0.01 0.49
N CYS A 93 -5.58 0.09 0.81
CA CYS A 93 -6.15 -0.64 1.94
C CYS A 93 -6.05 -2.14 1.75
N THR A 94 -6.35 -2.63 0.56
CA THR A 94 -6.22 -4.07 0.24
C THR A 94 -4.77 -4.50 0.33
N ALA A 95 -3.84 -3.72 -0.23
CA ALA A 95 -2.42 -4.04 -0.21
C ALA A 95 -1.89 -4.15 1.22
N LEU A 96 -2.22 -3.17 2.06
CA LEU A 96 -1.74 -3.14 3.43
C LEU A 96 -2.38 -4.23 4.29
N ASP A 97 -3.67 -4.47 4.10
CA ASP A 97 -4.36 -5.54 4.84
C ASP A 97 -3.76 -6.91 4.52
N ARG A 98 -3.50 -7.19 3.25
CA ARG A 98 -2.86 -8.44 2.84
C ARG A 98 -1.44 -8.53 3.39
N TYR A 99 -0.69 -7.44 3.33
CA TYR A 99 0.67 -7.38 3.86
C TYR A 99 0.70 -7.72 5.34
N LEU A 100 -0.17 -7.10 6.12
CA LEU A 100 -0.25 -7.34 7.56
C LEU A 100 -0.74 -8.75 7.88
N SER A 101 -1.76 -9.21 7.18
CA SER A 101 -2.31 -10.56 7.39
C SER A 101 -1.28 -11.64 7.12
N ASN A 102 -0.48 -11.49 6.08
CA ASN A 102 0.57 -12.44 5.75
C ASN A 102 1.63 -12.51 6.84
N ARG A 103 1.91 -11.40 7.51
CA ARG A 103 2.92 -11.34 8.56
C ARG A 103 2.37 -11.71 9.92
N GLU A 104 1.13 -11.32 10.23
CA GLU A 104 0.47 -11.68 11.48
C GLU A 104 0.10 -13.15 11.54
N GLY A 105 -0.17 -13.78 10.39
CA GLY A 105 -0.51 -15.19 10.30
C GLY A 105 0.68 -16.12 10.26
N ALA A 106 1.87 -15.58 10.29
CA ALA A 106 3.09 -16.39 10.22
C ALA A 106 3.45 -16.98 11.58
#